data_eaca7c81fb712b56bbbdfc2476fa666c
#
_entry.id   eaca7c81fb712b56bbbdfc2476fa666c
#
_cell.length_a   1.000
_cell.length_b   1.000
_cell.length_c   1.000
_cell.angle_alpha   90.00
_cell.angle_beta   90.00
_cell.angle_gamma   90.00
#
_symmetry.space_group_name_H-M   'P 1'
#
loop_
_entity.id
_entity.type
_entity.pdbx_description
1 polymer ?
#
loop_
_entity_poly.entity_id
_entity_poly.type
_entity_poly.pdbx_seq_one_letter_code
_entity_poly.pdbx_strand_id
1 'polypeptide(L)'
;HADEVVTSWGRETIHVYSEEQVGEILKSLENEEEYGDILRAKGMVKGEDGTWIYFDMVPGEYEVRTGAPEYTGRICVIGAKINEEKLEKLFGL
;
A
#
# COMPACT_ATOMS: atom_id res chain seq x y z
N HIS A 1 -13.79 8.33 -14.97
CA HIS A 1 -15.06 8.96 -15.34
C HIS A 1 -15.37 10.13 -14.42
N ALA A 2 -16.12 11.07 -14.95
CA ALA A 2 -16.43 12.30 -14.22
C ALA A 2 -17.28 12.07 -12.97
N ASP A 3 -18.03 11.01 -12.94
CA ASP A 3 -18.90 10.69 -11.81
C ASP A 3 -18.33 9.65 -10.85
N GLU A 4 -17.09 9.26 -11.04
CA GLU A 4 -16.44 8.36 -10.10
C GLU A 4 -15.93 9.15 -8.89
N VAL A 5 -16.15 8.59 -7.71
CA VAL A 5 -15.68 9.22 -6.47
C VAL A 5 -14.33 8.62 -6.09
N VAL A 6 -13.35 9.50 -5.92
CA VAL A 6 -12.03 9.10 -5.47
C VAL A 6 -12.03 9.15 -3.94
N THR A 7 -11.63 8.04 -3.33
CA THR A 7 -11.56 7.94 -1.88
C THR A 7 -10.16 7.54 -1.46
N SER A 8 -9.90 7.66 -0.17
CA SER A 8 -8.63 7.22 0.39
C SER A 8 -8.90 6.22 1.51
N TRP A 9 -8.00 5.24 1.60
CA TRP A 9 -8.02 4.21 2.64
C TRP A 9 -6.69 4.30 3.36
N GLY A 10 -6.73 4.50 4.67
CA GLY A 10 -5.51 4.63 5.46
C GLY A 10 -5.53 3.72 6.66
N ARG A 11 -4.37 3.19 7.01
CA ARG A 11 -4.22 2.33 8.19
C ARG A 11 -2.87 2.54 8.81
N GLU A 12 -2.83 2.40 10.13
CA GLU A 12 -1.58 2.34 10.87
C GLU A 12 -1.39 0.90 11.31
N THR A 13 -0.15 0.44 11.35
CA THR A 13 0.12 -0.94 11.73
C THR A 13 1.54 -1.09 12.24
N ILE A 14 1.73 -2.02 13.18
CA ILE A 14 3.06 -2.40 13.62
C ILE A 14 3.46 -3.74 13.00
N HIS A 15 2.69 -4.20 12.03
CA HIS A 15 3.00 -5.44 11.31
C HIS A 15 4.35 -5.32 10.60
N VAL A 16 5.11 -6.39 10.61
CA VAL A 16 6.47 -6.42 10.03
C VAL A 16 6.40 -7.04 8.64
N TYR A 17 7.09 -6.42 7.69
CA TYR A 17 7.09 -6.86 6.29
C TYR A 17 8.53 -7.04 5.81
N SER A 18 8.69 -7.81 4.74
CA SER A 18 9.95 -7.84 4.00
C SER A 18 9.80 -6.94 2.77
N GLU A 19 10.93 -6.50 2.20
CA GLU A 19 10.89 -5.70 0.97
C GLU A 19 10.23 -6.47 -0.16
N GLU A 20 10.50 -7.78 -0.24
CA GLU A 20 9.91 -8.62 -1.26
C GLU A 20 8.39 -8.67 -1.11
N GLN A 21 7.93 -8.81 0.11
CA GLN A 21 6.50 -8.85 0.40
C GLN A 21 5.82 -7.54 0.00
N VAL A 22 6.43 -6.41 0.33
CA VAL A 22 5.89 -5.11 -0.05
C VAL A 22 5.82 -4.98 -1.57
N GLY A 23 6.87 -5.40 -2.27
CA GLY A 23 6.87 -5.38 -3.73
C GLY A 23 5.74 -6.19 -4.33
N GLU A 24 5.50 -7.38 -3.78
CA GLU A 24 4.42 -8.23 -4.26
C GLU A 24 3.05 -7.60 -4.01
N ILE A 25 2.89 -6.96 -2.86
CA ILE A 25 1.65 -6.26 -2.54
C ILE A 25 1.38 -5.15 -3.55
N LEU A 26 2.41 -4.34 -3.85
CA LEU A 26 2.24 -3.24 -4.79
C LEU A 26 1.91 -3.74 -6.20
N LYS A 27 2.51 -4.84 -6.62
CA LYS A 27 2.16 -5.45 -7.89
C LYS A 27 0.70 -5.90 -7.92
N SER A 28 0.25 -6.48 -6.81
CA SER A 28 -1.12 -6.97 -6.72
C SER A 28 -2.13 -5.83 -6.83
N LEU A 29 -1.77 -4.63 -6.39
CA LEU A 29 -2.65 -3.48 -6.44
C LEU A 29 -3.00 -3.06 -7.86
N GLU A 30 -2.29 -3.54 -8.87
CA GLU A 30 -2.63 -3.26 -10.25
C GLU A 30 -3.82 -4.07 -10.74
N ASN A 31 -4.29 -5.03 -9.95
CA ASN A 31 -5.45 -5.83 -10.30
C ASN A 31 -6.72 -5.07 -9.93
N GLU A 32 -7.25 -4.34 -10.90
CA GLU A 32 -8.42 -3.49 -10.69
C GLU A 32 -9.67 -4.27 -10.29
N GLU A 33 -9.82 -5.48 -10.80
CA GLU A 33 -10.99 -6.30 -10.47
C GLU A 33 -11.01 -6.67 -9.00
N GLU A 34 -9.84 -6.84 -8.40
CA GLU A 34 -9.75 -7.23 -6.99
C GLU A 34 -9.81 -6.04 -6.05
N TYR A 35 -9.07 -4.98 -6.36
CA TYR A 35 -8.84 -3.90 -5.40
C TYR A 35 -9.47 -2.57 -5.76
N GLY A 36 -9.95 -2.43 -6.98
CA GLY A 36 -10.48 -1.19 -7.49
C GLY A 36 -9.45 -0.46 -8.32
N ASP A 37 -9.80 0.71 -8.79
CA ASP A 37 -8.92 1.53 -9.64
C ASP A 37 -8.01 2.34 -8.74
N ILE A 38 -6.84 1.79 -8.46
CA ILE A 38 -5.86 2.39 -7.55
C ILE A 38 -5.07 3.46 -8.30
N LEU A 39 -5.15 4.68 -7.82
CA LEU A 39 -4.44 5.80 -8.42
C LEU A 39 -3.10 6.04 -7.76
N ARG A 40 -2.99 5.74 -6.48
CA ARG A 40 -1.74 5.90 -5.76
C ARG A 40 -1.77 5.10 -4.47
N ALA A 41 -0.62 4.53 -4.12
CA ALA A 41 -0.44 3.91 -2.81
C ALA A 41 0.92 4.36 -2.29
N LYS A 42 0.98 4.74 -1.02
CA LYS A 42 2.25 5.13 -0.43
C LYS A 42 2.23 4.83 1.06
N GLY A 43 3.41 4.73 1.62
CA GLY A 43 3.51 4.50 3.05
C GLY A 43 4.88 4.08 3.48
N MET A 44 4.97 3.72 4.75
CA MET A 44 6.18 3.14 5.32
C MET A 44 5.75 2.12 6.35
N VAL A 45 6.47 1.00 6.38
CA VAL A 45 6.14 -0.10 7.29
C VAL A 45 7.44 -0.62 7.92
N LYS A 46 7.27 -1.30 9.03
CA LYS A 46 8.41 -1.87 9.74
C LYS A 46 8.97 -3.06 8.97
N GLY A 47 10.28 -3.08 8.80
CA GLY A 47 10.96 -4.18 8.15
C GLY A 47 11.47 -5.19 9.16
N GLU A 48 12.03 -6.31 8.66
CA GLU A 48 12.41 -7.44 9.49
C GLU A 48 13.65 -7.20 10.35
N ASP A 49 14.58 -6.39 9.87
CA ASP A 49 15.86 -6.23 10.55
C ASP A 49 15.98 -4.88 11.26
N GLY A 50 14.86 -4.35 11.72
CA GLY A 50 14.85 -3.02 12.29
C GLY A 50 14.94 -1.92 11.23
N THR A 51 15.04 -2.32 9.98
CA THR A 51 15.03 -1.42 8.84
C THR A 51 13.59 -1.12 8.48
N TRP A 52 13.30 0.13 8.13
CA TRP A 52 11.95 0.49 7.72
C TRP A 52 11.87 0.57 6.20
N ILE A 53 10.71 0.19 5.67
CA ILE A 53 10.48 0.07 4.24
C ILE A 53 9.51 1.17 3.82
N TYR A 54 9.95 2.01 2.89
CA TYR A 54 9.14 3.08 2.33
C TYR A 54 8.72 2.65 0.94
N PHE A 55 7.49 2.95 0.57
CA PHE A 55 7.01 2.56 -0.75
C PHE A 55 6.11 3.64 -1.35
N ASP A 56 6.07 3.63 -2.67
CA ASP A 56 5.24 4.54 -3.44
C ASP A 56 4.84 3.81 -4.73
N MET A 57 3.61 3.99 -5.15
CA MET A 57 3.09 3.29 -6.32
C MET A 57 2.08 4.16 -7.05
N VAL A 58 2.22 4.24 -8.36
CA VAL A 58 1.20 4.77 -9.27
C VAL A 58 0.98 3.69 -10.32
N PRO A 59 -0.12 3.74 -11.11
CA PRO A 59 -0.36 2.70 -12.10
C PRO A 59 0.84 2.50 -13.03
N GLY A 60 1.30 1.26 -13.12
CA GLY A 60 2.41 0.89 -13.99
C GLY A 60 3.79 1.11 -13.42
N GLU A 61 3.90 1.67 -12.20
CA GLU A 61 5.20 2.00 -11.65
C GLU A 61 5.18 1.97 -10.13
N TYR A 62 6.19 1.35 -9.52
CA TYR A 62 6.29 1.40 -8.07
C TYR A 62 7.75 1.44 -7.64
N GLU A 63 7.96 1.92 -6.41
CA GLU A 63 9.28 2.03 -5.82
C GLU A 63 9.23 1.52 -4.38
N VAL A 64 10.23 0.74 -4.01
CA VAL A 64 10.41 0.26 -2.64
C VAL A 64 11.83 0.61 -2.23
N ARG A 65 11.97 1.24 -1.08
CA ARG A 65 13.28 1.64 -0.59
C ARG A 65 13.30 1.54 0.94
N THR A 66 14.49 1.56 1.52
CA THR A 66 14.63 1.56 2.96
C THR A 66 14.84 2.98 3.47
N GLY A 67 14.51 3.21 4.73
CA GLY A 67 14.64 4.53 5.29
C GLY A 67 14.66 4.52 6.81
N ALA A 68 14.60 5.71 7.38
CA ALA A 68 14.70 5.90 8.82
C ALA A 68 13.47 5.32 9.54
N PRO A 69 13.68 4.86 10.80
CA PRO A 69 12.55 4.35 11.59
C PRO A 69 11.51 5.42 11.84
N GLU A 70 10.26 4.97 11.96
CA GLU A 70 9.15 5.83 12.30
C GLU A 70 8.47 5.29 13.56
N TYR A 71 7.51 6.05 14.06
CA TYR A 71 6.79 5.65 15.26
C TYR A 71 5.87 4.46 15.01
N THR A 72 5.17 4.48 13.89
CA THR A 72 4.28 3.40 13.49
C THR A 72 4.26 3.31 11.97
N GLY A 73 3.90 2.13 11.45
CA GLY A 73 3.71 1.98 10.01
C GLY A 73 2.44 2.69 9.57
N ARG A 74 2.47 3.23 8.36
CA ARG A 74 1.33 3.92 7.77
C ARG A 74 1.20 3.50 6.33
N ILE A 75 -0.04 3.19 5.95
CA ILE A 75 -0.38 2.77 4.59
C ILE A 75 -1.51 3.65 4.12
N CYS A 76 -1.35 4.22 2.93
CA CYS A 76 -2.39 5.06 2.34
C CYS A 76 -2.61 4.64 0.89
N VAL A 77 -3.86 4.35 0.54
CA VAL A 77 -4.23 3.96 -0.81
C VAL A 77 -5.34 4.90 -1.28
N ILE A 78 -5.15 5.47 -2.46
CA ILE A 78 -6.11 6.41 -3.05
C ILE A 78 -6.59 5.82 -4.37
N GLY A 79 -7.89 5.85 -4.58
CA GLY A 79 -8.44 5.34 -5.83
C GLY A 79 -9.95 5.43 -5.90
N ALA A 80 -10.49 4.88 -6.97
CA ALA A 80 -11.94 4.82 -7.19
C ALA A 80 -12.40 3.38 -7.02
N LYS A 81 -13.57 3.21 -6.41
CA LYS A 81 -14.16 1.88 -6.20
C LYS A 81 -13.25 0.94 -5.43
N ILE A 82 -12.54 1.48 -4.45
CA ILE A 82 -11.62 0.70 -3.64
C ILE A 82 -12.35 -0.37 -2.85
N ASN A 83 -11.82 -1.58 -2.87
CA ASN A 83 -12.32 -2.68 -2.05
C ASN A 83 -11.50 -2.75 -0.76
N GLU A 84 -11.99 -2.07 0.27
CA GLU A 84 -11.25 -1.94 1.54
C GLU A 84 -11.01 -3.28 2.22
N GLU A 85 -11.99 -4.18 2.16
CA GLU A 85 -11.85 -5.48 2.79
C GLU A 85 -10.71 -6.29 2.17
N LYS A 86 -10.61 -6.24 0.85
CA LYS A 86 -9.53 -6.96 0.15
C LYS A 86 -8.19 -6.28 0.38
N LEU A 87 -8.17 -4.96 0.51
CA LEU A 87 -6.94 -4.25 0.84
C LEU A 87 -6.42 -4.68 2.22
N GLU A 88 -7.32 -4.80 3.19
CA GLU A 88 -6.90 -5.23 4.52
C GLU A 88 -6.29 -6.61 4.49
N LYS A 89 -6.89 -7.52 3.75
CA LYS A 89 -6.35 -8.88 3.60
C LYS A 89 -5.01 -8.87 2.90
N LEU A 90 -4.89 -8.05 1.86
CA LEU A 90 -3.65 -7.97 1.09
C LEU A 90 -2.47 -7.53 1.97
N PHE A 91 -2.71 -6.55 2.82
CA PHE A 91 -1.68 -6.05 3.73
C PHE A 91 -1.56 -6.88 5.01
N GLY A 92 -2.40 -7.89 5.19
CA GLY A 92 -2.34 -8.77 6.35
C GLY A 92 -2.88 -8.15 7.63
N LEU A 93 -3.82 -7.26 7.49
CA LEU A 93 -4.37 -6.53 8.63
C LEU A 93 -5.66 -7.12 9.17
#